data_d1f4b60127bf933587caeaf700b7319f
#
_entry.id   d1f4b60127bf933587caeaf700b7319f
#
_cell.length_a   1.000
_cell.length_b   1.000
_cell.length_c   1.000
_cell.angle_alpha   90.00
_cell.angle_beta   90.00
_cell.angle_gamma   90.00
#
_symmetry.space_group_name_H-M   'P 1'
#
loop_
_entity.id
_entity.type
_entity.pdbx_description
1 polymer ?
#
loop_
_entity_poly.entity_id
_entity_poly.type
_entity_poly.pdbx_seq_one_letter_code
_entity_poly.pdbx_strand_id
1 'polypeptide(L)'
;MQRLGWRRIGVGLSLWLVLVASAAGQGASPQAGTQPASAVATFAGGCFWCVEADFDKVAGVISTTSGYIGGRSANPTYDEVSRGGTGHAEAVEIVYDPAEVSYQKLLDVFWHNIDPLAKDRQFCDHGDQYRSAIFYHGEEQRSLAEASKAAVEKRFKQPIQTAIVAAGPFYKAEEYHQDYYVKNPIRYKFYRFNCGRDARLEELWGKKD
;
A
#
# COMPACT_ATOMS: atom_id res chain seq x y z
N MET A 1 34.94 92.91 48.58
CA MET A 1 35.25 91.86 49.49
C MET A 1 34.00 90.94 49.56
N GLN A 2 33.97 89.89 48.79
CA GLN A 2 32.80 89.02 48.65
C GLN A 2 33.17 87.58 49.02
N ARG A 3 32.43 87.03 49.88
CA ARG A 3 32.62 85.66 50.36
C ARG A 3 31.94 84.69 49.42
N LEU A 4 32.67 83.68 49.00
CA LEU A 4 32.23 82.57 48.15
C LEU A 4 31.52 81.55 48.97
N GLY A 5 30.28 81.28 48.65
CA GLY A 5 29.48 80.19 49.26
C GLY A 5 29.57 78.89 48.41
N TRP A 6 30.04 77.82 49.03
CA TRP A 6 30.12 76.51 48.38
C TRP A 6 28.75 75.76 48.53
N ARG A 7 28.15 75.52 47.39
CA ARG A 7 27.00 74.58 47.33
C ARG A 7 27.49 73.16 47.05
N ARG A 8 27.21 72.24 47.93
CA ARG A 8 27.46 70.82 47.71
C ARG A 8 26.36 70.28 46.79
N ILE A 9 26.75 69.68 45.67
CA ILE A 9 25.92 68.94 44.72
C ILE A 9 25.98 67.49 45.13
N GLY A 10 24.86 66.96 45.61
CA GLY A 10 24.68 65.54 45.91
C GLY A 10 24.41 64.80 44.60
N VAL A 11 25.29 63.87 44.29
CA VAL A 11 25.10 62.96 43.15
C VAL A 11 24.27 61.78 43.64
N GLY A 12 23.01 61.71 43.26
CA GLY A 12 22.13 60.58 43.47
C GLY A 12 22.42 59.50 42.44
N LEU A 13 22.91 58.38 42.90
CA LEU A 13 23.16 57.21 42.06
C LEU A 13 21.86 56.43 41.92
N SER A 14 21.14 56.62 40.83
CA SER A 14 19.95 55.84 40.51
C SER A 14 20.37 54.50 39.90
N LEU A 15 20.19 53.42 40.67
CA LEU A 15 20.44 52.04 40.24
C LEU A 15 19.24 51.60 39.40
N TRP A 16 19.38 51.52 38.05
CA TRP A 16 18.40 50.91 37.19
C TRP A 16 18.61 49.42 37.18
N LEU A 17 17.69 48.67 37.82
CA LEU A 17 17.58 47.20 37.67
C LEU A 17 16.99 46.91 36.30
N VAL A 18 17.83 46.44 35.39
CA VAL A 18 17.37 45.85 34.11
C VAL A 18 16.92 44.42 34.35
N LEU A 19 15.61 44.22 34.39
CA LEU A 19 14.99 42.87 34.38
C LEU A 19 15.15 42.31 32.96
N VAL A 20 16.08 41.38 32.79
CA VAL A 20 16.18 40.58 31.59
C VAL A 20 15.14 39.49 31.68
N ALA A 21 14.00 39.65 31.01
CA ALA A 21 12.99 38.63 30.84
C ALA A 21 13.56 37.58 29.83
N SER A 22 14.00 36.42 30.35
CA SER A 22 14.33 35.25 29.53
C SER A 22 13.02 34.67 28.96
N ALA A 23 12.74 34.96 27.68
CA ALA A 23 11.69 34.26 26.95
C ALA A 23 12.18 32.82 26.69
N ALA A 24 11.72 31.88 27.53
CA ALA A 24 11.85 30.46 27.24
C ALA A 24 11.01 30.15 26.01
N GLY A 25 11.66 30.00 24.86
CA GLY A 25 11.04 29.48 23.65
C GLY A 25 10.56 28.05 23.91
N GLN A 26 9.25 27.86 24.03
CA GLN A 26 8.63 26.54 23.99
C GLN A 26 8.83 25.97 22.59
N GLY A 27 9.84 25.11 22.45
CA GLY A 27 10.01 24.30 21.24
C GLY A 27 8.77 23.42 21.08
N ALA A 28 7.96 23.70 20.04
CA ALA A 28 6.89 22.82 19.64
C ALA A 28 7.51 21.46 19.28
N SER A 29 7.27 20.43 20.05
CA SER A 29 7.58 19.05 19.69
C SER A 29 6.83 18.73 18.40
N PRO A 30 7.47 18.07 17.40
CA PRO A 30 6.76 17.60 16.24
C PRO A 30 5.64 16.68 16.72
N GLN A 31 4.39 17.03 16.44
CA GLN A 31 3.28 16.10 16.64
C GLN A 31 3.56 14.91 15.71
N ALA A 32 3.86 13.76 16.30
CA ALA A 32 3.81 12.49 15.60
C ALA A 32 2.40 12.36 15.02
N GLY A 33 2.28 12.49 13.70
CA GLY A 33 1.02 12.29 13.01
C GLY A 33 0.53 10.90 13.39
N THR A 34 -0.66 10.82 13.99
CA THR A 34 -1.33 9.54 14.27
C THR A 34 -1.50 8.83 12.94
N GLN A 35 -0.80 7.71 12.73
CA GLN A 35 -1.07 6.83 11.60
C GLN A 35 -2.56 6.44 11.64
N PRO A 36 -3.24 6.37 10.48
CA PRO A 36 -4.62 5.91 10.46
C PRO A 36 -4.69 4.51 11.06
N ALA A 37 -5.77 4.23 11.81
CA ALA A 37 -6.00 2.92 12.43
C ALA A 37 -6.06 1.77 11.41
N SER A 38 -6.32 2.05 10.13
CA SER A 38 -6.24 1.10 9.02
C SER A 38 -5.93 1.83 7.72
N ALA A 39 -5.36 1.09 6.77
CA ALA A 39 -5.06 1.56 5.42
C ALA A 39 -5.55 0.53 4.38
N VAL A 40 -5.63 0.94 3.12
CA VAL A 40 -6.12 0.10 2.01
C VAL A 40 -5.01 -0.10 1.00
N ALA A 41 -4.88 -1.33 0.49
CA ALA A 41 -4.07 -1.69 -0.68
C ALA A 41 -4.94 -2.48 -1.67
N THR A 42 -4.69 -2.34 -2.98
CA THR A 42 -5.46 -3.08 -3.99
C THR A 42 -4.54 -3.68 -5.04
N PHE A 43 -4.61 -4.99 -5.21
CA PHE A 43 -3.75 -5.75 -6.12
C PHE A 43 -4.54 -6.69 -7.03
N ALA A 44 -4.18 -6.70 -8.31
CA ALA A 44 -4.60 -7.71 -9.28
C ALA A 44 -3.44 -8.65 -9.57
N GLY A 45 -3.65 -9.95 -9.40
CA GLY A 45 -2.60 -10.97 -9.53
C GLY A 45 -3.10 -12.29 -10.16
N GLY A 46 -3.99 -12.20 -11.14
CA GLY A 46 -4.73 -13.32 -11.72
C GLY A 46 -5.96 -13.65 -10.91
N CYS A 47 -6.35 -14.91 -10.86
CA CYS A 47 -7.53 -15.35 -10.12
C CYS A 47 -7.54 -14.82 -8.68
N PHE A 48 -8.55 -14.02 -8.36
CA PHE A 48 -8.67 -13.37 -7.05
C PHE A 48 -8.83 -14.36 -5.87
N TRP A 49 -9.33 -15.59 -6.08
CA TRP A 49 -9.35 -16.60 -5.03
C TRP A 49 -7.95 -16.93 -4.50
N CYS A 50 -6.95 -16.93 -5.41
CA CYS A 50 -5.56 -17.19 -5.02
C CYS A 50 -4.92 -15.98 -4.34
N VAL A 51 -5.19 -14.78 -4.86
CA VAL A 51 -4.67 -13.53 -4.29
C VAL A 51 -5.24 -13.33 -2.88
N GLU A 52 -6.55 -13.48 -2.69
CA GLU A 52 -7.22 -13.42 -1.39
C GLU A 52 -6.59 -14.40 -0.40
N ALA A 53 -6.52 -15.70 -0.77
CA ALA A 53 -5.94 -16.73 0.07
C ALA A 53 -4.47 -16.50 0.46
N ASP A 54 -3.70 -15.78 -0.36
CA ASP A 54 -2.31 -15.47 -0.08
C ASP A 54 -2.18 -14.26 0.87
N PHE A 55 -3.07 -13.25 0.77
CA PHE A 55 -3.07 -12.07 1.65
C PHE A 55 -3.72 -12.32 3.00
N ASP A 56 -4.75 -13.15 3.10
CA ASP A 56 -5.40 -13.51 4.38
C ASP A 56 -4.46 -14.16 5.39
N LYS A 57 -3.34 -14.67 4.94
CA LYS A 57 -2.30 -15.28 5.80
C LYS A 57 -1.29 -14.28 6.33
N VAL A 58 -1.37 -13.02 5.89
CA VAL A 58 -0.40 -11.99 6.28
C VAL A 58 -0.83 -11.38 7.61
N ALA A 59 0.01 -11.49 8.62
CA ALA A 59 -0.24 -10.83 9.90
C ALA A 59 -0.33 -9.31 9.69
N GLY A 60 -1.32 -8.66 10.32
CA GLY A 60 -1.62 -7.25 10.14
C GLY A 60 -2.63 -6.97 9.03
N VAL A 61 -3.02 -7.95 8.20
CA VAL A 61 -4.18 -7.84 7.33
C VAL A 61 -5.45 -8.01 8.16
N ILE A 62 -6.35 -7.04 8.08
CA ILE A 62 -7.62 -7.01 8.83
C ILE A 62 -8.72 -7.71 8.05
N SER A 63 -8.80 -7.44 6.74
CA SER A 63 -9.77 -8.06 5.84
C SER A 63 -9.32 -7.96 4.39
N THR A 64 -9.82 -8.89 3.58
CA THR A 64 -9.69 -8.88 2.13
C THR A 64 -11.07 -8.89 1.48
N THR A 65 -11.15 -8.38 0.26
CA THR A 65 -12.38 -8.41 -0.55
C THR A 65 -12.01 -8.68 -1.99
N SER A 66 -12.45 -9.79 -2.55
CA SER A 66 -12.35 -10.09 -3.97
C SER A 66 -13.30 -9.22 -4.78
N GLY A 67 -12.84 -8.68 -5.93
CA GLY A 67 -13.63 -7.76 -6.74
C GLY A 67 -13.03 -7.40 -8.08
N TYR A 68 -13.54 -6.35 -8.67
CA TYR A 68 -13.22 -5.88 -10.02
C TYR A 68 -12.83 -4.41 -10.00
N ILE A 69 -11.75 -4.05 -10.73
CA ILE A 69 -11.24 -2.69 -10.78
C ILE A 69 -10.58 -2.39 -12.13
N GLY A 70 -10.53 -1.11 -12.50
CA GLY A 70 -9.77 -0.62 -13.65
C GLY A 70 -10.48 -0.70 -14.98
N GLY A 71 -11.72 -1.18 -15.02
CA GLY A 71 -12.57 -1.23 -16.20
C GLY A 71 -13.46 0.00 -16.37
N ARG A 72 -14.35 -0.05 -17.36
CA ARG A 72 -15.20 1.09 -17.77
C ARG A 72 -16.65 0.95 -17.31
N SER A 73 -17.16 -0.28 -17.15
CA SER A 73 -18.52 -0.53 -16.70
C SER A 73 -18.67 -0.33 -15.21
N ALA A 74 -19.78 0.24 -14.78
CA ALA A 74 -20.15 0.31 -13.38
C ALA A 74 -20.86 -0.98 -12.96
N ASN A 75 -20.58 -1.47 -11.74
CA ASN A 75 -21.17 -2.66 -11.16
C ASN A 75 -21.13 -3.88 -12.11
N PRO A 76 -19.94 -4.27 -12.61
CA PRO A 76 -19.82 -5.40 -13.50
C PRO A 76 -20.15 -6.70 -12.75
N THR A 77 -20.70 -7.67 -13.44
CA THR A 77 -20.89 -9.03 -12.95
C THR A 77 -19.70 -9.92 -13.28
N TYR A 78 -19.54 -11.04 -12.57
CA TYR A 78 -18.53 -12.05 -12.89
C TYR A 78 -18.62 -12.54 -14.34
N ASP A 79 -19.83 -12.78 -14.79
CA ASP A 79 -20.08 -13.22 -16.17
C ASP A 79 -19.58 -12.22 -17.22
N GLU A 80 -19.72 -10.93 -16.96
CA GLU A 80 -19.23 -9.89 -17.88
C GLU A 80 -17.71 -9.80 -17.85
N VAL A 81 -17.09 -9.79 -16.66
CA VAL A 81 -15.64 -9.69 -16.51
C VAL A 81 -14.96 -10.94 -17.05
N SER A 82 -15.47 -12.14 -16.73
CA SER A 82 -14.86 -13.40 -17.15
C SER A 82 -14.87 -13.63 -18.67
N ARG A 83 -15.83 -13.03 -19.39
CA ARG A 83 -15.85 -13.03 -20.86
C ARG A 83 -14.81 -12.11 -21.49
N GLY A 84 -14.18 -11.22 -20.68
CA GLY A 84 -13.24 -10.21 -21.16
C GLY A 84 -13.90 -8.99 -21.81
N GLY A 85 -13.08 -7.99 -22.13
CA GLY A 85 -13.53 -6.77 -22.84
C GLY A 85 -14.14 -5.68 -21.96
N THR A 86 -14.40 -5.91 -20.68
CA THR A 86 -14.86 -4.87 -19.74
C THR A 86 -13.72 -3.91 -19.34
N GLY A 87 -12.47 -4.37 -19.48
CA GLY A 87 -11.28 -3.68 -19.01
C GLY A 87 -11.04 -3.82 -17.50
N HIS A 88 -11.98 -4.47 -16.75
CA HIS A 88 -11.76 -4.77 -15.35
C HIS A 88 -10.74 -5.89 -15.17
N ALA A 89 -9.93 -5.79 -14.12
CA ALA A 89 -9.14 -6.89 -13.62
C ALA A 89 -9.83 -7.52 -12.41
N GLU A 90 -9.70 -8.85 -12.25
CA GLU A 90 -9.90 -9.50 -10.96
C GLU A 90 -8.84 -9.00 -9.99
N ALA A 91 -9.26 -8.49 -8.84
CA ALA A 91 -8.39 -7.88 -7.85
C ALA A 91 -8.87 -8.16 -6.43
N VAL A 92 -7.99 -7.93 -5.48
CA VAL A 92 -8.31 -7.98 -4.05
C VAL A 92 -8.01 -6.63 -3.43
N GLU A 93 -9.01 -6.07 -2.75
CA GLU A 93 -8.86 -4.94 -1.85
C GLU A 93 -8.52 -5.47 -0.45
N ILE A 94 -7.49 -4.91 0.16
CA ILE A 94 -6.89 -5.37 1.41
C ILE A 94 -6.95 -4.22 2.40
N VAL A 95 -7.66 -4.39 3.50
CA VAL A 95 -7.61 -3.49 4.65
C VAL A 95 -6.56 -4.04 5.62
N TYR A 96 -5.60 -3.22 6.01
CA TYR A 96 -4.49 -3.63 6.87
C TYR A 96 -4.19 -2.61 7.96
N ASP A 97 -3.59 -3.07 9.07
CA ASP A 97 -3.04 -2.22 10.11
C ASP A 97 -1.60 -1.81 9.75
N PRO A 98 -1.34 -0.53 9.41
CA PRO A 98 0.00 -0.07 9.05
C PRO A 98 1.00 -0.11 10.22
N ALA A 99 0.54 -0.29 11.48
CA ALA A 99 1.41 -0.49 12.61
C ALA A 99 1.93 -1.94 12.72
N GLU A 100 1.20 -2.91 12.14
CA GLU A 100 1.58 -4.33 12.15
C GLU A 100 2.23 -4.77 10.84
N VAL A 101 1.76 -4.29 9.69
CA VAL A 101 2.31 -4.62 8.37
C VAL A 101 2.44 -3.38 7.50
N SER A 102 3.61 -3.18 6.92
CA SER A 102 3.84 -2.05 6.00
C SER A 102 3.31 -2.34 4.60
N TYR A 103 2.99 -1.29 3.84
CA TYR A 103 2.64 -1.41 2.42
C TYR A 103 3.79 -2.05 1.61
N GLN A 104 5.03 -1.75 1.95
CA GLN A 104 6.21 -2.40 1.34
C GLN A 104 6.19 -3.93 1.54
N LYS A 105 5.78 -4.41 2.72
CA LYS A 105 5.64 -5.85 2.96
C LYS A 105 4.51 -6.46 2.15
N LEU A 106 3.40 -5.75 1.96
CA LEU A 106 2.31 -6.20 1.08
C LEU A 106 2.76 -6.25 -0.39
N LEU A 107 3.56 -5.29 -0.85
CA LEU A 107 4.20 -5.35 -2.17
C LEU A 107 5.11 -6.58 -2.31
N ASP A 108 5.89 -6.90 -1.29
CA ASP A 108 6.72 -8.08 -1.25
C ASP A 108 5.89 -9.37 -1.42
N VAL A 109 4.80 -9.49 -0.65
CA VAL A 109 3.86 -10.60 -0.76
C VAL A 109 3.25 -10.66 -2.16
N PHE A 110 2.82 -9.53 -2.71
CA PHE A 110 2.28 -9.44 -4.06
C PHE A 110 3.25 -9.99 -5.11
N TRP A 111 4.48 -9.47 -5.16
CA TRP A 111 5.48 -9.88 -6.15
C TRP A 111 5.78 -11.37 -6.09
N HIS A 112 5.96 -11.93 -4.88
CA HIS A 112 6.26 -13.35 -4.69
C HIS A 112 5.06 -14.30 -4.93
N ASN A 113 3.89 -13.76 -5.24
CA ASN A 113 2.69 -14.53 -5.55
C ASN A 113 2.16 -14.32 -6.98
N ILE A 114 2.93 -13.66 -7.85
CA ILE A 114 2.60 -13.49 -9.27
C ILE A 114 3.75 -13.92 -10.20
N ASP A 115 3.43 -14.14 -11.48
CA ASP A 115 4.40 -14.12 -12.56
C ASP A 115 4.47 -12.69 -13.14
N PRO A 116 5.49 -11.90 -12.79
CA PRO A 116 5.58 -10.51 -13.22
C PRO A 116 5.94 -10.35 -14.72
N LEU A 117 6.31 -11.45 -15.38
CA LEU A 117 6.65 -11.48 -16.80
C LEU A 117 5.45 -11.81 -17.69
N ALA A 118 4.37 -12.31 -17.11
CA ALA A 118 3.17 -12.70 -17.83
C ALA A 118 2.32 -11.48 -18.23
N LYS A 119 2.04 -11.34 -19.53
CA LYS A 119 1.17 -10.29 -20.05
C LYS A 119 -0.24 -10.81 -20.27
N ASP A 120 -1.25 -10.05 -19.81
CA ASP A 120 -2.68 -10.34 -19.96
C ASP A 120 -3.05 -11.78 -19.56
N ARG A 121 -2.40 -12.30 -18.53
CA ARG A 121 -2.64 -13.62 -17.96
C ARG A 121 -1.91 -13.79 -16.63
N GLN A 122 -2.30 -14.81 -15.85
CA GLN A 122 -1.49 -15.35 -14.76
C GLN A 122 -1.67 -16.87 -14.70
N PHE A 123 -0.56 -17.60 -14.74
CA PHE A 123 -0.52 -19.06 -14.71
C PHE A 123 -1.40 -19.69 -15.80
N CYS A 124 -2.48 -20.40 -15.44
CA CYS A 124 -3.41 -21.01 -16.39
C CYS A 124 -4.53 -20.07 -16.85
N ASP A 125 -4.73 -18.94 -16.21
CA ASP A 125 -5.82 -18.01 -16.52
C ASP A 125 -5.38 -17.01 -17.58
N HIS A 126 -6.10 -16.94 -18.68
CA HIS A 126 -5.82 -16.11 -19.85
C HIS A 126 -6.88 -15.02 -20.03
N GLY A 127 -6.44 -13.82 -20.37
CA GLY A 127 -7.29 -12.65 -20.61
C GLY A 127 -6.82 -11.45 -19.80
N ASP A 128 -7.22 -10.25 -20.25
CA ASP A 128 -6.87 -8.98 -19.62
C ASP A 128 -7.43 -8.84 -18.20
N GLN A 129 -8.51 -9.55 -17.88
CA GLN A 129 -9.05 -9.64 -16.53
C GLN A 129 -8.11 -10.33 -15.54
N TYR A 130 -7.17 -11.13 -16.00
CA TYR A 130 -6.16 -11.82 -15.17
C TYR A 130 -4.78 -11.17 -15.22
N ARG A 131 -4.67 -9.94 -15.75
CA ARG A 131 -3.41 -9.20 -15.75
C ARG A 131 -2.94 -8.88 -14.34
N SER A 132 -1.64 -8.73 -14.14
CA SER A 132 -1.10 -8.21 -12.88
C SER A 132 -1.10 -6.69 -12.87
N ALA A 133 -1.55 -6.10 -11.76
CA ALA A 133 -1.53 -4.66 -11.56
C ALA A 133 -1.50 -4.29 -10.07
N ILE A 134 -0.89 -3.15 -9.76
CA ILE A 134 -0.91 -2.48 -8.47
C ILE A 134 -1.77 -1.23 -8.63
N PHE A 135 -2.87 -1.14 -7.89
CA PHE A 135 -3.76 0.02 -7.87
C PHE A 135 -3.45 0.85 -6.62
N TYR A 136 -2.71 1.96 -6.81
CA TYR A 136 -2.24 2.76 -5.68
C TYR A 136 -3.28 3.76 -5.16
N HIS A 137 -3.33 3.93 -3.83
CA HIS A 137 -4.16 4.88 -3.11
C HIS A 137 -3.29 6.03 -2.58
N GLY A 138 -2.90 6.94 -3.47
CA GLY A 138 -2.07 8.10 -3.13
C GLY A 138 -0.60 7.96 -3.50
N GLU A 139 0.12 9.07 -3.36
CA GLU A 139 1.46 9.25 -3.93
C GLU A 139 2.53 8.42 -3.21
N GLU A 140 2.36 8.19 -1.90
CA GLU A 140 3.26 7.34 -1.12
C GLU A 140 3.24 5.90 -1.65
N GLN A 141 2.04 5.31 -1.81
CA GLN A 141 1.90 3.96 -2.38
C GLN A 141 2.44 3.88 -3.80
N ARG A 142 2.20 4.91 -4.62
CA ARG A 142 2.75 4.99 -5.97
C ARG A 142 4.26 4.91 -5.95
N SER A 143 4.92 5.76 -5.16
CA SER A 143 6.38 5.80 -5.05
C SER A 143 6.97 4.45 -4.61
N LEU A 144 6.36 3.82 -3.60
CA LEU A 144 6.78 2.50 -3.11
C LEU A 144 6.56 1.40 -4.16
N ALA A 145 5.44 1.43 -4.89
CA ALA A 145 5.14 0.48 -5.95
C ALA A 145 6.15 0.61 -7.11
N GLU A 146 6.45 1.82 -7.57
CA GLU A 146 7.43 2.09 -8.63
C GLU A 146 8.83 1.64 -8.21
N ALA A 147 9.26 1.93 -6.99
CA ALA A 147 10.54 1.48 -6.46
C ALA A 147 10.63 -0.05 -6.38
N SER A 148 9.56 -0.72 -5.93
CA SER A 148 9.49 -2.18 -5.85
C SER A 148 9.54 -2.82 -7.25
N LYS A 149 8.81 -2.28 -8.22
CA LYS A 149 8.85 -2.73 -9.62
C LYS A 149 10.26 -2.62 -10.21
N ALA A 150 10.95 -1.50 -9.97
CA ALA A 150 12.32 -1.30 -10.44
C ALA A 150 13.30 -2.33 -9.84
N ALA A 151 13.09 -2.76 -8.60
CA ALA A 151 13.87 -3.84 -7.97
C ALA A 151 13.60 -5.20 -8.64
N VAL A 152 12.35 -5.50 -8.95
CA VAL A 152 11.94 -6.71 -9.67
C VAL A 152 12.51 -6.73 -11.10
N GLU A 153 12.49 -5.61 -11.81
CA GLU A 153 13.10 -5.48 -13.15
C GLU A 153 14.60 -5.79 -13.13
N LYS A 154 15.33 -5.30 -12.12
CA LYS A 154 16.75 -5.61 -11.94
C LYS A 154 16.99 -7.10 -11.71
N ARG A 155 16.10 -7.78 -10.96
CA ARG A 155 16.19 -9.21 -10.68
C ARG A 155 16.02 -10.04 -11.96
N PHE A 156 14.98 -9.79 -12.73
CA PHE A 156 14.63 -10.60 -13.90
C PHE A 156 15.38 -10.20 -15.17
N LYS A 157 15.95 -9.00 -15.22
CA LYS A 157 16.62 -8.42 -16.41
C LYS A 157 15.71 -8.44 -17.66
N GLN A 158 14.41 -8.33 -17.44
CA GLN A 158 13.36 -8.34 -18.46
C GLN A 158 12.29 -7.31 -18.07
N PRO A 159 11.55 -6.77 -19.07
CA PRO A 159 10.44 -5.87 -18.79
C PRO A 159 9.34 -6.54 -17.93
N ILE A 160 8.96 -5.89 -16.87
CA ILE A 160 7.88 -6.34 -15.98
C ILE A 160 6.55 -5.89 -16.56
N GLN A 161 5.61 -6.83 -16.71
CA GLN A 161 4.30 -6.59 -17.32
C GLN A 161 3.27 -6.00 -16.34
N THR A 162 3.56 -6.07 -15.04
CA THR A 162 2.68 -5.51 -14.00
C THR A 162 2.52 -4.01 -14.17
N ALA A 163 1.29 -3.54 -14.30
CA ALA A 163 0.95 -2.12 -14.37
C ALA A 163 0.91 -1.51 -12.95
N ILE A 164 1.25 -0.22 -12.86
CA ILE A 164 1.03 0.60 -11.65
C ILE A 164 0.12 1.74 -12.06
N VAL A 165 -1.09 1.78 -11.51
CA VAL A 165 -2.15 2.73 -11.90
C VAL A 165 -2.87 3.27 -10.67
N ALA A 166 -3.42 4.48 -10.77
CA ALA A 166 -4.24 5.03 -9.69
C ALA A 166 -5.49 4.16 -9.48
N ALA A 167 -5.84 3.90 -8.22
CA ALA A 167 -7.06 3.20 -7.89
C ALA A 167 -8.28 4.04 -8.32
N GLY A 168 -9.16 3.41 -9.08
CA GLY A 168 -10.48 3.91 -9.42
C GLY A 168 -11.56 3.21 -8.57
N PRO A 169 -12.83 3.24 -9.00
CA PRO A 169 -13.89 2.51 -8.32
C PRO A 169 -13.59 1.01 -8.27
N PHE A 170 -13.68 0.46 -7.05
CA PHE A 170 -13.61 -0.98 -6.81
C PHE A 170 -15.03 -1.52 -6.64
N TYR A 171 -15.33 -2.63 -7.31
CA TYR A 171 -16.63 -3.29 -7.28
C TYR A 171 -16.46 -4.67 -6.64
N LYS A 172 -17.05 -4.87 -5.45
CA LYS A 172 -17.02 -6.16 -4.77
C LYS A 172 -17.61 -7.23 -5.67
N ALA A 173 -16.91 -8.35 -5.81
CA ALA A 173 -17.43 -9.54 -6.49
C ALA A 173 -18.54 -10.21 -5.67
N GLU A 174 -19.30 -11.07 -6.31
CA GLU A 174 -20.42 -11.79 -5.74
C GLU A 174 -19.98 -12.60 -4.50
N GLU A 175 -20.88 -12.76 -3.56
CA GLU A 175 -20.59 -13.34 -2.23
C GLU A 175 -20.02 -14.77 -2.29
N TYR A 176 -20.35 -15.53 -3.32
CA TYR A 176 -19.80 -16.88 -3.50
C TYR A 176 -18.31 -16.89 -3.90
N HIS A 177 -17.75 -15.74 -4.29
CA HIS A 177 -16.33 -15.59 -4.56
C HIS A 177 -15.51 -15.20 -3.32
N GLN A 178 -16.14 -14.57 -2.32
CA GLN A 178 -15.46 -14.17 -1.09
C GLN A 178 -15.07 -15.41 -0.28
N ASP A 179 -13.85 -15.43 0.27
CA ASP A 179 -13.31 -16.56 1.05
C ASP A 179 -13.43 -17.92 0.34
N TYR A 180 -13.29 -17.91 -1.00
CA TYR A 180 -13.55 -19.12 -1.78
C TYR A 180 -12.69 -20.31 -1.33
N TYR A 181 -11.46 -20.07 -0.95
CA TYR A 181 -10.52 -21.09 -0.48
C TYR A 181 -10.95 -21.71 0.85
N VAL A 182 -11.70 -20.98 1.69
CA VAL A 182 -12.30 -21.47 2.94
C VAL A 182 -13.62 -22.20 2.67
N LYS A 183 -14.50 -21.60 1.85
CA LYS A 183 -15.82 -22.14 1.52
C LYS A 183 -15.74 -23.40 0.65
N ASN A 184 -14.72 -23.51 -0.21
CA ASN A 184 -14.56 -24.59 -1.19
C ASN A 184 -13.13 -25.18 -1.20
N PRO A 185 -12.59 -25.67 -0.07
CA PRO A 185 -11.15 -25.95 0.07
C PRO A 185 -10.64 -27.03 -0.89
N ILE A 186 -11.44 -28.06 -1.21
CA ILE A 186 -11.04 -29.15 -2.12
C ILE A 186 -10.95 -28.61 -3.56
N ARG A 187 -12.00 -27.90 -4.02
CA ARG A 187 -12.01 -27.32 -5.37
C ARG A 187 -10.91 -26.29 -5.56
N TYR A 188 -10.67 -25.43 -4.56
CA TYR A 188 -9.61 -24.44 -4.59
C TYR A 188 -8.21 -25.08 -4.67
N LYS A 189 -7.92 -26.08 -3.84
CA LYS A 189 -6.64 -26.80 -3.87
C LYS A 189 -6.40 -27.48 -5.22
N PHE A 190 -7.43 -28.13 -5.76
CA PHE A 190 -7.37 -28.77 -7.07
C PHE A 190 -7.12 -27.76 -8.19
N TYR A 191 -7.85 -26.63 -8.20
CA TYR A 191 -7.65 -25.56 -9.15
C TYR A 191 -6.23 -25.00 -9.06
N ARG A 192 -5.75 -24.58 -7.86
CA ARG A 192 -4.43 -24.00 -7.66
C ARG A 192 -3.30 -24.93 -8.11
N PHE A 193 -3.43 -26.22 -7.81
CA PHE A 193 -2.47 -27.25 -8.22
C PHE A 193 -2.45 -27.45 -9.74
N ASN A 194 -3.60 -27.64 -10.37
CA ASN A 194 -3.67 -27.84 -11.82
C ASN A 194 -3.25 -26.60 -12.63
N CYS A 195 -3.46 -25.43 -12.07
CA CYS A 195 -3.01 -24.17 -12.66
C CYS A 195 -1.48 -24.02 -12.66
N GLY A 196 -0.76 -24.89 -11.93
CA GLY A 196 0.69 -24.86 -11.85
C GLY A 196 1.25 -23.62 -11.16
N ARG A 197 0.41 -22.89 -10.39
CA ARG A 197 0.79 -21.62 -9.77
C ARG A 197 2.01 -21.77 -8.88
N ASP A 198 1.98 -22.71 -7.93
CA ASP A 198 3.06 -22.84 -6.95
C ASP A 198 4.37 -23.30 -7.59
N ALA A 199 4.33 -24.19 -8.60
CA ALA A 199 5.51 -24.61 -9.35
C ALA A 199 6.14 -23.46 -10.13
N ARG A 200 5.32 -22.62 -10.77
CA ARG A 200 5.82 -21.44 -11.48
C ARG A 200 6.39 -20.39 -10.54
N LEU A 201 5.79 -20.19 -9.38
CA LEU A 201 6.33 -19.28 -8.36
C LEU A 201 7.68 -19.78 -7.81
N GLU A 202 7.82 -21.08 -7.57
CA GLU A 202 9.11 -21.67 -7.18
C GLU A 202 10.19 -21.47 -8.25
N GLU A 203 9.85 -21.62 -9.51
CA GLU A 203 10.76 -21.37 -10.64
C GLU A 203 11.25 -19.91 -10.67
N LEU A 204 10.34 -18.95 -10.46
CA LEU A 204 10.62 -17.52 -10.55
C LEU A 204 11.34 -16.97 -9.32
N TRP A 205 10.91 -17.37 -8.14
CA TRP A 205 11.29 -16.75 -6.88
C TRP A 205 12.17 -17.64 -6.00
N GLY A 206 12.23 -18.93 -6.29
CA GLY A 206 12.87 -19.94 -5.44
C GLY A 206 11.86 -20.59 -4.49
N LYS A 207 12.32 -21.62 -3.77
CA LYS A 207 11.50 -22.26 -2.73
C LYS A 207 11.12 -21.27 -1.65
N LYS A 208 9.85 -21.32 -1.21
CA LYS A 208 9.42 -20.66 0.02
C LYS A 208 10.00 -21.46 1.19
N ASP A 209 10.74 -20.79 2.06
CA ASP A 209 11.22 -21.33 3.34
C ASP A 209 10.06 -21.65 4.30
#